data_e54b98fcb85612ed006dd2223715a980
#
_entry.id   e54b98fcb85612ed006dd2223715a980
#
_cell.length_a   1.000
_cell.length_b   1.000
_cell.length_c   1.000
_cell.angle_alpha   90.00
_cell.angle_beta   90.00
_cell.angle_gamma   90.00
#
_symmetry.space_group_name_H-M   'P 1'
#
loop_
_entity.id
_entity.type
_entity.pdbx_description
1 polymer ?
#
loop_
_entity_poly.entity_id
_entity_poly.type
_entity_poly.pdbx_seq_one_letter_code
_entity_poly.pdbx_strand_id
1 'polypeptide(L)'
;MSTDYDVCIVGSGAGGGMAAYVLTQAGAKVVLLEAGGHWDSRTDSAMLTWPYQSPRRGAATSERPFGEFDGCIGGWEIAGEPYTVAEGDRFSWWRARMLGGRTNHWGRISLRFGPDDFRARTVDGLGDDWPITYDDIRPFYDRVDRLVGIFGSVEGLRNHPDGIFLPPPRPRCYELLVKQTCDRLGITCIPGRISVLTQPHNGRPACHYCGQCNRGCRTNSNFSSPGVLIGPAMETGRLTLLTGAMAREVTVGGTGLATGVAYIDKTTGQDRHVRARIVVLAASACESARLLLNSRSSRFPDGLANSSGVVGRYLTDTTGTDVGGVIPRLMDQVPHNDDGVGSLHVYMPWWLDNRKLDFPRGYHIEVWGGHQQPAYGFMGDIHKYPSGGGYGLQLKRDYRRYYGASVGLAMRGEMIPNADSYCEIDPTTVDRWGIPVLRFHWKWSDHEIRQSRHAQTTLRTIIAEMGGQVLDPMPDASTDFGLQAGGRIIHEVGGTRMGNDRRSSVLNRYCQAHDVKNLFVVDGGPFVGQADKNPTWTILALAWRTSDYIAQQRREHAV
;
A
#
# COMPACT_ATOMS: atom_id res chain seq x y z
N MET A 1 19.76 -30.08 15.25
CA MET A 1 19.84 -30.04 13.78
C MET A 1 20.40 -28.69 13.37
N SER A 2 21.39 -28.63 12.47
CA SER A 2 21.93 -27.34 12.01
C SER A 2 20.85 -26.57 11.25
N THR A 3 20.70 -25.28 11.53
CA THR A 3 19.85 -24.36 10.77
C THR A 3 20.66 -23.81 9.60
N ASP A 4 20.03 -23.71 8.41
CA ASP A 4 20.72 -23.26 7.21
C ASP A 4 20.88 -21.74 7.17
N TYR A 5 19.95 -21.01 7.83
CA TYR A 5 19.88 -19.55 7.89
C TYR A 5 19.58 -19.05 9.30
N ASP A 6 20.02 -17.83 9.58
CA ASP A 6 19.63 -17.14 10.83
C ASP A 6 18.17 -16.71 10.75
N VAL A 7 17.76 -16.14 9.61
CA VAL A 7 16.42 -15.59 9.40
C VAL A 7 15.84 -16.03 8.05
N CYS A 8 14.60 -16.50 8.07
CA CYS A 8 13.78 -16.69 6.87
C CYS A 8 12.72 -15.58 6.82
N ILE A 9 12.72 -14.81 5.73
CA ILE A 9 11.73 -13.76 5.46
C ILE A 9 10.78 -14.27 4.38
N VAL A 10 9.46 -14.09 4.57
CA VAL A 10 8.42 -14.45 3.59
C VAL A 10 7.80 -13.18 3.04
N GLY A 11 8.00 -12.93 1.74
CA GLY A 11 7.53 -11.75 1.02
C GLY A 11 8.61 -10.66 0.90
N SER A 12 8.70 -10.06 -0.30
CA SER A 12 9.75 -9.11 -0.70
C SER A 12 9.27 -7.65 -0.81
N GLY A 13 8.04 -7.37 -0.37
CA GLY A 13 7.44 -6.03 -0.38
C GLY A 13 8.15 -5.03 0.54
N ALA A 14 7.45 -3.98 0.96
CA ALA A 14 8.02 -2.92 1.80
C ALA A 14 8.61 -3.47 3.12
N GLY A 15 7.83 -4.27 3.87
CA GLY A 15 8.29 -4.82 5.15
C GLY A 15 9.41 -5.83 4.99
N GLY A 16 9.27 -6.80 4.07
CA GLY A 16 10.28 -7.84 3.88
C GLY A 16 11.58 -7.32 3.26
N GLY A 17 11.50 -6.39 2.32
CA GLY A 17 12.68 -5.72 1.77
C GLY A 17 13.43 -4.93 2.86
N MET A 18 12.73 -4.19 3.73
CA MET A 18 13.34 -3.47 4.84
C MET A 18 13.97 -4.44 5.85
N ALA A 19 13.29 -5.54 6.19
CA ALA A 19 13.87 -6.55 7.08
C ALA A 19 15.11 -7.20 6.47
N ALA A 20 15.09 -7.55 5.17
CA ALA A 20 16.25 -8.08 4.47
C ALA A 20 17.42 -7.09 4.51
N TYR A 21 17.17 -5.81 4.19
CA TYR A 21 18.18 -4.76 4.24
C TYR A 21 18.82 -4.64 5.61
N VAL A 22 18.02 -4.41 6.66
CA VAL A 22 18.54 -4.17 8.01
C VAL A 22 19.26 -5.39 8.57
N LEU A 23 18.69 -6.59 8.43
CA LEU A 23 19.25 -7.81 9.02
C LEU A 23 20.55 -8.25 8.32
N THR A 24 20.65 -8.13 7.00
CA THR A 24 21.90 -8.45 6.29
C THR A 24 23.02 -7.46 6.62
N GLN A 25 22.72 -6.16 6.74
CA GLN A 25 23.65 -5.15 7.22
C GLN A 25 24.11 -5.42 8.67
N ALA A 26 23.24 -5.98 9.50
CA ALA A 26 23.57 -6.41 10.87
C ALA A 26 24.29 -7.78 10.92
N GLY A 27 24.69 -8.35 9.78
CA GLY A 27 25.49 -9.57 9.68
C GLY A 27 24.69 -10.88 9.75
N ALA A 28 23.35 -10.86 9.64
CA ALA A 28 22.54 -12.06 9.59
C ALA A 28 22.64 -12.77 8.23
N LYS A 29 22.68 -14.11 8.23
CA LYS A 29 22.49 -14.92 7.04
C LYS A 29 20.99 -15.09 6.79
N VAL A 30 20.48 -14.44 5.77
CA VAL A 30 19.04 -14.31 5.48
C VAL A 30 18.66 -15.10 4.22
N VAL A 31 17.51 -15.78 4.26
CA VAL A 31 16.82 -16.25 3.06
C VAL A 31 15.50 -15.49 2.94
N LEU A 32 15.19 -15.01 1.73
CA LEU A 32 13.95 -14.32 1.41
C LEU A 32 13.19 -15.12 0.36
N LEU A 33 11.97 -15.53 0.70
CA LEU A 33 11.02 -16.22 -0.16
C LEU A 33 10.07 -15.23 -0.81
N GLU A 34 9.95 -15.24 -2.13
CA GLU A 34 9.00 -14.43 -2.90
C GLU A 34 8.15 -15.33 -3.80
N ALA A 35 6.82 -15.24 -3.66
CA ALA A 35 5.89 -16.05 -4.44
C ALA A 35 5.86 -15.68 -5.93
N GLY A 36 6.18 -14.43 -6.25
CA GLY A 36 6.28 -13.93 -7.63
C GLY A 36 7.62 -14.22 -8.29
N GLY A 37 7.69 -13.90 -9.57
CA GLY A 37 8.91 -13.99 -10.35
C GLY A 37 9.89 -12.85 -10.07
N HIS A 38 11.10 -13.00 -10.63
CA HIS A 38 12.08 -11.92 -10.64
C HIS A 38 11.55 -10.69 -11.40
N TRP A 39 11.89 -9.52 -10.92
CA TRP A 39 11.56 -8.24 -11.54
C TRP A 39 12.67 -7.23 -11.24
N ASP A 40 13.21 -6.61 -12.31
CA ASP A 40 14.11 -5.47 -12.21
C ASP A 40 13.52 -4.31 -13.04
N SER A 41 13.13 -3.23 -12.39
CA SER A 41 12.53 -2.08 -13.07
C SER A 41 13.47 -1.43 -14.09
N ARG A 42 14.79 -1.64 -14.03
CA ARG A 42 15.76 -1.12 -14.99
C ARG A 42 15.67 -1.83 -16.34
N THR A 43 15.35 -3.11 -16.35
CA THR A 43 15.29 -3.96 -17.57
C THR A 43 13.87 -4.31 -17.97
N ASP A 44 12.99 -4.59 -16.99
CA ASP A 44 11.67 -5.17 -17.24
C ASP A 44 10.54 -4.11 -17.34
N SER A 45 10.87 -2.84 -17.05
CA SER A 45 9.90 -1.74 -17.08
C SER A 45 9.44 -1.42 -18.49
N ALA A 46 8.12 -1.27 -18.67
CA ALA A 46 7.50 -0.77 -19.89
C ALA A 46 7.61 0.77 -20.04
N MET A 47 8.35 1.46 -19.16
CA MET A 47 8.64 2.88 -19.26
C MET A 47 9.29 3.19 -20.62
N LEU A 48 8.82 4.23 -21.30
CA LEU A 48 9.25 4.63 -22.65
C LEU A 48 8.82 3.69 -23.79
N THR A 49 7.96 2.70 -23.51
CA THR A 49 7.35 1.87 -24.54
C THR A 49 6.06 2.53 -25.05
N TRP A 50 5.94 2.70 -26.34
CA TRP A 50 4.71 3.22 -26.94
C TRP A 50 3.60 2.14 -26.97
N PRO A 51 2.30 2.54 -26.94
CA PRO A 51 1.18 1.59 -26.99
C PRO A 51 1.26 0.59 -28.16
N TYR A 52 1.64 1.05 -29.33
CA TYR A 52 1.74 0.19 -30.52
C TYR A 52 2.93 -0.76 -30.51
N GLN A 53 3.93 -0.55 -29.64
CA GLN A 53 5.09 -1.42 -29.46
C GLN A 53 4.83 -2.55 -28.46
N SER A 54 3.79 -2.41 -27.64
CA SER A 54 3.46 -3.39 -26.63
C SER A 54 2.56 -4.50 -27.19
N PRO A 55 2.69 -5.73 -26.71
CA PRO A 55 1.77 -6.81 -27.05
C PRO A 55 0.31 -6.36 -26.88
N ARG A 56 -0.54 -6.73 -27.82
CA ARG A 56 -1.97 -6.32 -27.84
C ARG A 56 -2.19 -4.82 -27.62
N ARG A 57 -1.24 -3.97 -28.01
CA ARG A 57 -1.24 -2.51 -27.77
C ARG A 57 -1.43 -2.13 -26.30
N GLY A 58 -0.88 -2.94 -25.40
CA GLY A 58 -0.98 -2.74 -23.95
C GLY A 58 -2.28 -3.21 -23.32
N ALA A 59 -3.17 -3.88 -24.07
CA ALA A 59 -4.42 -4.40 -23.50
C ALA A 59 -4.18 -5.39 -22.37
N ALA A 60 -5.07 -5.39 -21.38
CA ALA A 60 -5.04 -6.29 -20.26
C ALA A 60 -5.26 -7.76 -20.66
N THR A 61 -4.74 -8.67 -19.81
CA THR A 61 -5.01 -10.12 -19.87
C THR A 61 -5.39 -10.61 -18.47
N SER A 62 -5.76 -11.89 -18.37
CA SER A 62 -5.99 -12.56 -17.08
C SER A 62 -4.74 -12.54 -16.17
N GLU A 63 -3.56 -12.61 -16.77
CA GLU A 63 -2.27 -12.61 -16.04
C GLU A 63 -1.75 -11.19 -15.77
N ARG A 64 -2.23 -10.20 -16.52
CA ARG A 64 -1.87 -8.79 -16.38
C ARG A 64 -3.10 -7.90 -16.53
N PRO A 65 -3.95 -7.85 -15.50
CA PRO A 65 -5.25 -7.14 -15.57
C PRO A 65 -5.13 -5.63 -15.77
N PHE A 66 -3.98 -5.01 -15.50
CA PHE A 66 -3.70 -3.60 -15.84
C PHE A 66 -2.98 -3.41 -17.18
N GLY A 67 -2.75 -4.47 -17.92
CA GLY A 67 -2.10 -4.44 -19.21
C GLY A 67 -0.58 -4.32 -19.14
N GLU A 68 0.02 -4.21 -20.32
CA GLU A 68 1.47 -4.28 -20.50
C GLU A 68 2.20 -2.99 -20.07
N PHE A 69 1.47 -1.90 -19.83
CA PHE A 69 2.08 -0.64 -19.43
C PHE A 69 2.35 -0.56 -17.94
N ASP A 70 1.61 -1.29 -17.13
CA ASP A 70 1.81 -1.28 -15.69
C ASP A 70 3.02 -2.10 -15.26
N GLY A 71 3.77 -1.58 -14.30
CA GLY A 71 4.80 -2.33 -13.59
C GLY A 71 4.23 -3.40 -12.67
N CYS A 72 2.94 -3.72 -12.76
CA CYS A 72 2.29 -4.71 -11.92
C CYS A 72 2.19 -6.07 -12.62
N ILE A 73 2.65 -7.12 -11.94
CA ILE A 73 2.31 -8.51 -12.24
C ILE A 73 1.41 -8.98 -11.12
N GLY A 74 0.11 -9.14 -11.40
CA GLY A 74 -0.94 -9.43 -10.43
C GLY A 74 -2.19 -8.59 -10.68
N GLY A 75 -3.04 -8.44 -9.68
CA GLY A 75 -4.29 -7.68 -9.81
C GLY A 75 -5.33 -8.05 -8.77
N TRP A 76 -6.58 -7.66 -9.04
CA TRP A 76 -7.75 -8.03 -8.24
C TRP A 76 -8.02 -9.54 -8.29
N GLU A 77 -7.81 -10.13 -9.45
CA GLU A 77 -7.93 -11.55 -9.70
C GLU A 77 -6.60 -12.09 -10.24
N ILE A 78 -6.14 -13.21 -9.71
CA ILE A 78 -4.96 -13.90 -10.20
C ILE A 78 -5.37 -15.31 -10.61
N ALA A 79 -5.09 -15.68 -11.86
CA ALA A 79 -5.45 -16.98 -12.40
C ALA A 79 -4.91 -18.13 -11.54
N GLY A 80 -5.83 -18.96 -11.03
CA GLY A 80 -5.50 -20.09 -10.15
C GLY A 80 -5.17 -19.73 -8.70
N GLU A 81 -5.32 -18.47 -8.30
CA GLU A 81 -5.16 -18.02 -6.91
C GLU A 81 -6.43 -17.23 -6.48
N PRO A 82 -7.60 -17.87 -6.36
CA PRO A 82 -8.84 -17.21 -5.99
C PRO A 82 -8.83 -16.75 -4.53
N TYR A 83 -9.82 -15.97 -4.17
CA TYR A 83 -10.30 -15.70 -2.82
C TYR A 83 -11.82 -15.67 -2.86
N THR A 84 -12.47 -15.77 -1.72
CA THR A 84 -13.93 -15.67 -1.63
C THR A 84 -14.34 -14.51 -0.74
N VAL A 85 -15.59 -14.08 -0.90
CA VAL A 85 -16.20 -13.02 -0.09
C VAL A 85 -17.52 -13.58 0.46
N ALA A 86 -17.85 -13.27 1.70
CA ALA A 86 -19.10 -13.70 2.30
C ALA A 86 -20.32 -13.13 1.56
N GLU A 87 -21.42 -13.86 1.58
CA GLU A 87 -22.65 -13.42 0.91
C GLU A 87 -23.14 -12.09 1.48
N GLY A 88 -23.42 -11.14 0.59
CA GLY A 88 -23.84 -9.79 0.96
C GLY A 88 -22.72 -8.81 1.27
N ASP A 89 -21.48 -9.27 1.44
CA ASP A 89 -20.33 -8.41 1.70
C ASP A 89 -19.67 -7.95 0.39
N ARG A 90 -18.91 -6.84 0.45
CA ARG A 90 -18.17 -6.30 -0.70
C ARG A 90 -16.72 -6.08 -0.32
N PHE A 91 -15.81 -6.90 -0.89
CA PHE A 91 -14.37 -6.78 -0.71
C PHE A 91 -13.64 -7.04 -2.02
N SER A 92 -12.58 -6.29 -2.26
CA SER A 92 -11.67 -6.47 -3.40
C SER A 92 -10.25 -6.62 -2.90
N TRP A 93 -9.54 -7.64 -3.34
CA TRP A 93 -8.19 -7.89 -2.88
C TRP A 93 -7.15 -7.80 -3.99
N TRP A 94 -6.34 -6.74 -3.91
CA TRP A 94 -5.24 -6.52 -4.84
C TRP A 94 -3.98 -7.26 -4.41
N ARG A 95 -3.41 -8.09 -5.28
CA ARG A 95 -2.18 -8.81 -5.01
C ARG A 95 -1.17 -8.61 -6.12
N ALA A 96 0.12 -8.45 -5.75
CA ALA A 96 1.23 -8.47 -6.70
C ALA A 96 2.03 -9.77 -6.52
N ARG A 97 2.39 -10.41 -7.63
CA ARG A 97 3.19 -11.65 -7.68
C ARG A 97 4.47 -11.40 -8.46
N MET A 98 5.34 -10.58 -7.85
CA MET A 98 6.61 -10.17 -8.41
C MET A 98 7.56 -9.73 -7.31
N LEU A 99 8.86 -9.83 -7.53
CA LEU A 99 9.87 -9.31 -6.61
C LEU A 99 9.61 -7.84 -6.30
N GLY A 100 9.54 -7.50 -5.02
CA GLY A 100 9.18 -6.16 -4.55
C GLY A 100 7.69 -5.90 -4.35
N GLY A 101 6.83 -6.81 -4.82
CA GLY A 101 5.39 -6.72 -4.65
C GLY A 101 4.80 -5.38 -5.09
N ARG A 102 3.85 -4.87 -4.33
CA ARG A 102 3.14 -3.61 -4.61
C ARG A 102 4.04 -2.35 -4.63
N THR A 103 5.27 -2.42 -4.10
CA THR A 103 6.20 -1.28 -4.14
C THR A 103 6.68 -0.90 -5.55
N ASN A 104 6.45 -1.73 -6.55
CA ASN A 104 6.83 -1.45 -7.94
C ASN A 104 5.85 -0.49 -8.64
N HIS A 105 4.57 -0.46 -8.25
CA HIS A 105 3.51 0.28 -8.95
C HIS A 105 2.61 1.16 -8.07
N TRP A 106 2.91 1.31 -6.78
CA TRP A 106 2.15 2.15 -5.84
C TRP A 106 2.28 3.67 -6.12
N GLY A 107 1.45 4.49 -5.47
CA GLY A 107 1.41 5.95 -5.66
C GLY A 107 2.61 6.72 -5.09
N ARG A 108 3.51 6.12 -4.36
CA ARG A 108 4.69 6.69 -3.66
C ARG A 108 4.34 7.74 -2.61
N ILE A 109 3.08 7.83 -2.20
CA ILE A 109 2.63 8.73 -1.16
C ILE A 109 3.16 8.22 0.19
N SER A 110 3.94 9.06 0.88
CA SER A 110 4.82 8.65 1.98
C SER A 110 4.50 9.44 3.24
N LEU A 111 3.27 9.25 3.74
CA LEU A 111 2.78 9.95 4.93
C LEU A 111 3.16 9.18 6.20
N ARG A 112 3.56 9.91 7.23
CA ARG A 112 3.76 9.38 8.58
C ARG A 112 2.43 9.36 9.31
N PHE A 113 2.15 8.31 10.08
CA PHE A 113 1.10 8.36 11.11
C PHE A 113 1.47 9.42 12.14
N GLY A 114 0.48 10.17 12.61
CA GLY A 114 0.68 11.21 13.61
C GLY A 114 0.44 10.72 15.03
N PRO A 115 0.73 11.56 16.05
CA PRO A 115 0.56 11.20 17.45
C PRO A 115 -0.84 10.70 17.81
N ASP A 116 -1.88 11.29 17.25
CA ASP A 116 -3.27 10.94 17.53
C ASP A 116 -3.64 9.57 16.92
N ASP A 117 -3.03 9.18 15.80
CA ASP A 117 -3.27 7.88 15.14
C ASP A 117 -2.83 6.70 16.03
N PHE A 118 -1.82 6.91 16.89
CA PHE A 118 -1.38 5.90 17.87
C PHE A 118 -2.21 5.90 19.16
N ARG A 119 -3.07 6.90 19.35
CA ARG A 119 -3.87 7.13 20.56
C ARG A 119 -5.36 7.33 20.24
N ALA A 120 -5.84 6.68 19.20
CA ALA A 120 -7.18 6.86 18.66
C ALA A 120 -8.27 6.71 19.75
N ARG A 121 -8.23 5.62 20.53
CA ARG A 121 -9.18 5.40 21.63
C ARG A 121 -9.09 6.45 22.73
N THR A 122 -7.87 6.87 23.08
CA THR A 122 -7.68 7.96 24.07
C THR A 122 -8.25 9.28 23.56
N VAL A 123 -8.18 9.55 22.25
CA VAL A 123 -8.63 10.81 21.61
C VAL A 123 -10.15 10.85 21.46
N ASP A 124 -10.78 9.78 20.97
CA ASP A 124 -12.19 9.78 20.59
C ASP A 124 -13.05 8.67 21.24
N GLY A 125 -12.44 7.77 22.00
CA GLY A 125 -13.13 6.63 22.65
C GLY A 125 -13.37 5.44 21.75
N LEU A 126 -12.98 5.48 20.46
CA LEU A 126 -13.27 4.45 19.46
C LEU A 126 -12.04 3.62 19.09
N GLY A 127 -12.26 2.34 18.78
CA GLY A 127 -11.17 1.41 18.45
C GLY A 127 -10.25 1.14 19.64
N ASP A 128 -8.94 1.05 19.38
CA ASP A 128 -7.93 0.77 20.39
C ASP A 128 -6.69 1.67 20.20
N ASP A 129 -5.96 1.92 21.29
CA ASP A 129 -4.64 2.54 21.24
C ASP A 129 -3.58 1.53 20.80
N TRP A 130 -2.58 1.99 20.09
CA TRP A 130 -1.40 1.18 19.80
C TRP A 130 -0.57 0.97 21.08
N PRO A 131 0.15 -0.19 21.24
CA PRO A 131 1.06 -0.40 22.37
C PRO A 131 2.37 0.39 22.26
N ILE A 132 2.49 1.22 21.23
CA ILE A 132 3.59 2.15 20.96
C ILE A 132 3.04 3.55 20.71
N THR A 133 3.91 4.56 20.85
CA THR A 133 3.59 5.96 20.59
C THR A 133 4.27 6.44 19.31
N TYR A 134 3.92 7.65 18.86
CA TYR A 134 4.64 8.31 17.78
C TYR A 134 6.15 8.47 18.09
N ASP A 135 6.51 8.79 19.34
CA ASP A 135 7.91 8.95 19.74
C ASP A 135 8.71 7.63 19.70
N ASP A 136 8.06 6.47 19.92
CA ASP A 136 8.69 5.16 19.76
C ASP A 136 9.06 4.85 18.31
N ILE A 137 8.34 5.41 17.32
CA ILE A 137 8.51 5.10 15.89
C ILE A 137 9.18 6.24 15.09
N ARG A 138 9.10 7.49 15.56
CA ARG A 138 9.68 8.66 14.91
C ARG A 138 11.14 8.48 14.48
N PRO A 139 12.06 7.96 15.32
CA PRO A 139 13.45 7.75 14.89
C PRO A 139 13.60 6.84 13.67
N PHE A 140 12.67 5.89 13.49
CA PHE A 140 12.67 4.97 12.35
C PHE A 140 12.07 5.61 11.10
N TYR A 141 11.05 6.46 11.23
CA TYR A 141 10.61 7.31 10.13
C TYR A 141 11.74 8.19 9.60
N ASP A 142 12.51 8.82 10.50
CA ASP A 142 13.66 9.65 10.11
C ASP A 142 14.76 8.85 9.39
N ARG A 143 14.99 7.61 9.80
CA ARG A 143 15.94 6.72 9.10
C ARG A 143 15.41 6.31 7.72
N VAL A 144 14.11 6.02 7.60
CA VAL A 144 13.47 5.70 6.31
C VAL A 144 13.58 6.88 5.36
N ASP A 145 13.28 8.10 5.81
CA ASP A 145 13.39 9.32 5.00
C ASP A 145 14.82 9.52 4.47
N ARG A 146 15.83 9.35 5.35
CA ARG A 146 17.25 9.46 4.96
C ARG A 146 17.71 8.35 4.01
N LEU A 147 17.20 7.13 4.18
CA LEU A 147 17.55 6.02 3.30
C LEU A 147 16.91 6.17 1.93
N VAL A 148 15.62 6.43 1.90
CA VAL A 148 14.83 6.43 0.67
C VAL A 148 14.92 7.74 -0.09
N GLY A 149 14.86 8.87 0.59
CA GLY A 149 14.67 10.19 0.02
C GLY A 149 13.22 10.43 -0.39
N ILE A 150 12.59 11.43 0.23
CA ILE A 150 11.23 11.89 -0.08
C ILE A 150 11.26 13.39 -0.28
N PHE A 151 10.44 13.91 -1.18
CA PHE A 151 10.22 15.34 -1.22
C PHE A 151 9.00 15.74 -0.38
N GLY A 152 8.97 16.98 0.06
CA GLY A 152 7.90 17.54 0.87
C GLY A 152 8.24 18.91 1.40
N SER A 153 7.45 19.39 2.37
CA SER A 153 7.66 20.66 3.06
C SER A 153 7.40 20.51 4.56
N VAL A 154 8.06 21.37 5.33
CA VAL A 154 7.87 21.47 6.77
C VAL A 154 6.70 22.40 7.04
N GLU A 155 5.61 21.89 7.61
CA GLU A 155 4.36 22.60 7.78
C GLU A 155 3.93 22.76 9.25
N GLY A 156 4.53 21.99 10.17
CA GLY A 156 4.21 22.04 11.61
C GLY A 156 2.81 21.55 11.96
N LEU A 157 2.21 20.68 11.15
CA LEU A 157 0.84 20.21 11.35
C LEU A 157 0.79 19.13 12.44
N ARG A 158 -0.15 19.27 13.37
CA ARG A 158 -0.24 18.43 14.57
C ARG A 158 -0.25 16.93 14.29
N ASN A 159 -1.16 16.46 13.42
CA ASN A 159 -1.34 15.03 13.13
C ASN A 159 -0.87 14.61 11.72
N HIS A 160 -0.09 15.48 11.08
CA HIS A 160 0.68 15.21 9.87
C HIS A 160 2.15 15.58 10.09
N PRO A 161 2.88 14.80 10.90
CA PRO A 161 4.23 15.15 11.34
C PRO A 161 5.17 15.35 10.15
N ASP A 162 6.03 16.35 10.27
CA ASP A 162 7.04 16.62 9.27
C ASP A 162 8.10 15.52 9.23
N GLY A 163 8.67 15.34 8.05
CA GLY A 163 9.75 14.42 7.77
C GLY A 163 11.05 15.14 7.43
N ILE A 164 12.03 14.38 6.94
CA ILE A 164 13.29 14.89 6.40
C ILE A 164 13.14 14.94 4.89
N PHE A 165 12.86 16.11 4.37
CA PHE A 165 12.42 16.29 3.00
C PHE A 165 13.53 16.81 2.06
N LEU A 166 13.54 16.28 0.83
CA LEU A 166 14.09 16.95 -0.34
C LEU A 166 13.16 18.08 -0.79
N PRO A 167 13.64 19.09 -1.51
CA PRO A 167 12.79 20.15 -2.04
C PRO A 167 11.64 19.59 -2.90
N PRO A 168 10.40 20.06 -2.73
CA PRO A 168 9.29 19.60 -3.56
C PRO A 168 9.40 20.16 -4.99
N PRO A 169 8.89 19.46 -6.00
CA PRO A 169 8.75 20.01 -7.35
C PRO A 169 7.70 21.13 -7.35
N ARG A 170 7.73 21.97 -8.38
CA ARG A 170 6.69 22.98 -8.57
C ARG A 170 5.35 22.29 -8.86
N PRO A 171 4.23 22.82 -8.35
CA PRO A 171 2.91 22.34 -8.74
C PRO A 171 2.68 22.48 -10.25
N ARG A 172 1.97 21.53 -10.85
CA ARG A 172 1.54 21.61 -12.25
C ARG A 172 0.41 22.63 -12.42
N CYS A 173 0.11 23.02 -13.64
CA CYS A 173 -0.93 24.05 -13.92
C CYS A 173 -2.28 23.72 -13.24
N TYR A 174 -2.75 22.49 -13.35
CA TYR A 174 -4.01 22.09 -12.71
C TYR A 174 -3.91 22.06 -11.18
N GLU A 175 -2.77 21.66 -10.62
CA GLU A 175 -2.52 21.65 -9.17
C GLU A 175 -2.45 23.08 -8.61
N LEU A 176 -1.92 24.04 -9.37
CA LEU A 176 -1.96 25.47 -8.99
C LEU A 176 -3.39 26.00 -8.92
N LEU A 177 -4.27 25.59 -9.87
CA LEU A 177 -5.69 25.95 -9.82
C LEU A 177 -6.39 25.36 -8.60
N VAL A 178 -6.10 24.09 -8.27
CA VAL A 178 -6.58 23.45 -7.05
C VAL A 178 -6.12 24.23 -5.83
N LYS A 179 -4.81 24.52 -5.73
CA LYS A 179 -4.25 25.27 -4.58
C LYS A 179 -4.90 26.65 -4.42
N GLN A 180 -5.00 27.42 -5.51
CA GLN A 180 -5.66 28.75 -5.49
C GLN A 180 -7.12 28.67 -5.05
N THR A 181 -7.81 27.60 -5.43
CA THR A 181 -9.19 27.38 -5.03
C THR A 181 -9.29 27.00 -3.56
N CYS A 182 -8.42 26.12 -3.09
CA CYS A 182 -8.33 25.77 -1.68
C CYS A 182 -8.04 26.99 -0.80
N ASP A 183 -7.12 27.86 -1.23
CA ASP A 183 -6.79 29.11 -0.52
C ASP A 183 -8.04 30.00 -0.37
N ARG A 184 -8.91 30.12 -1.42
CA ARG A 184 -10.18 30.87 -1.33
C ARG A 184 -11.20 30.20 -0.41
N LEU A 185 -11.21 28.88 -0.35
CA LEU A 185 -12.12 28.09 0.49
C LEU A 185 -11.62 27.94 1.95
N GLY A 186 -10.42 28.44 2.27
CA GLY A 186 -9.78 28.22 3.57
C GLY A 186 -9.36 26.78 3.82
N ILE A 187 -9.14 25.99 2.76
CA ILE A 187 -8.66 24.61 2.83
C ILE A 187 -7.14 24.62 2.65
N THR A 188 -6.41 23.99 3.58
CA THR A 188 -4.96 23.90 3.47
C THR A 188 -4.59 22.92 2.34
N CYS A 189 -3.75 23.38 1.41
CA CYS A 189 -3.21 22.60 0.32
C CYS A 189 -1.69 22.81 0.30
N ILE A 190 -0.94 21.73 0.51
CA ILE A 190 0.51 21.73 0.71
C ILE A 190 1.22 20.83 -0.29
N PRO A 191 2.56 20.96 -0.44
CA PRO A 191 3.33 20.03 -1.25
C PRO A 191 3.14 18.57 -0.83
N GLY A 192 3.04 17.67 -1.80
CA GLY A 192 2.94 16.24 -1.57
C GLY A 192 4.18 15.71 -0.85
N ARG A 193 4.02 14.64 -0.07
CA ARG A 193 5.10 13.90 0.60
C ARG A 193 5.30 12.59 -0.14
N ILE A 194 6.24 12.59 -1.10
CA ILE A 194 6.34 11.55 -2.12
C ILE A 194 7.76 10.98 -2.18
N SER A 195 7.90 9.67 -2.17
CA SER A 195 9.18 8.96 -2.28
C SER A 195 9.70 8.90 -3.72
N VAL A 196 9.94 10.09 -4.27
CA VAL A 196 10.60 10.34 -5.56
C VAL A 196 11.69 11.39 -5.36
N LEU A 197 12.86 11.15 -5.93
CA LEU A 197 14.03 12.02 -5.74
C LEU A 197 13.95 13.26 -6.64
N THR A 198 13.93 14.44 -6.05
CA THR A 198 14.03 15.72 -6.76
C THR A 198 15.48 16.20 -6.88
N GLN A 199 16.39 15.56 -6.16
CA GLN A 199 17.83 15.75 -6.19
C GLN A 199 18.53 14.37 -6.11
N PRO A 200 19.78 14.22 -6.56
CA PRO A 200 20.55 13.00 -6.35
C PRO A 200 20.63 12.64 -4.86
N HIS A 201 20.43 11.36 -4.52
CA HIS A 201 20.38 10.91 -3.13
C HIS A 201 20.85 9.46 -3.01
N ASN A 202 21.80 9.19 -2.11
CA ASN A 202 22.34 7.85 -1.84
C ASN A 202 22.71 7.08 -3.13
N GLY A 203 23.47 7.71 -4.04
CA GLY A 203 23.92 7.12 -5.30
C GLY A 203 22.84 6.95 -6.38
N ARG A 204 21.61 7.37 -6.12
CA ARG A 204 20.50 7.34 -7.10
C ARG A 204 20.30 8.74 -7.72
N PRO A 205 20.03 8.82 -9.05
CA PRO A 205 19.84 10.10 -9.71
C PRO A 205 18.50 10.75 -9.35
N ALA A 206 18.39 12.06 -9.56
CA ALA A 206 17.12 12.78 -9.52
C ALA A 206 16.14 12.25 -10.58
N CYS A 207 14.86 12.43 -10.33
CA CYS A 207 13.79 12.13 -11.28
C CYS A 207 13.93 13.04 -12.53
N HIS A 208 13.75 12.46 -13.70
CA HIS A 208 13.72 13.16 -14.99
C HIS A 208 12.29 13.49 -15.45
N TYR A 209 11.33 13.44 -14.53
CA TYR A 209 9.95 13.87 -14.70
C TYR A 209 9.20 13.24 -15.90
N CYS A 210 9.41 11.95 -16.16
CA CYS A 210 8.69 11.24 -17.23
C CYS A 210 7.20 10.99 -16.94
N GLY A 211 6.73 11.18 -15.69
CA GLY A 211 5.34 10.95 -15.30
C GLY A 211 4.89 9.48 -15.29
N GLN A 212 5.80 8.50 -15.46
CA GLN A 212 5.47 7.09 -15.69
C GLN A 212 5.77 6.17 -14.50
N CYS A 213 5.65 6.66 -13.27
CA CYS A 213 6.05 5.91 -12.08
C CYS A 213 5.32 4.56 -11.90
N ASN A 214 4.09 4.43 -12.41
CA ASN A 214 3.32 3.18 -12.38
C ASN A 214 3.86 2.09 -13.33
N ARG A 215 4.75 2.44 -14.26
CA ARG A 215 5.38 1.51 -15.21
C ARG A 215 6.72 0.95 -14.71
N GLY A 216 7.13 1.31 -13.51
CA GLY A 216 8.46 1.07 -12.97
C GLY A 216 9.44 2.20 -13.29
N CYS A 217 10.50 2.35 -12.52
CA CYS A 217 11.49 3.43 -12.69
C CYS A 217 12.84 2.86 -13.10
N ARG A 218 13.26 3.07 -14.34
CA ARG A 218 14.56 2.58 -14.84
C ARG A 218 15.78 3.20 -14.16
N THR A 219 15.62 4.38 -13.57
CA THR A 219 16.68 5.10 -12.87
C THR A 219 16.67 4.88 -11.36
N ASN A 220 15.69 4.15 -10.83
CA ASN A 220 15.48 4.01 -9.38
C ASN A 220 15.34 5.36 -8.65
N SER A 221 14.90 6.41 -9.35
CA SER A 221 14.65 7.74 -8.74
C SER A 221 13.39 7.75 -7.88
N ASN A 222 12.54 6.71 -7.94
CA ASN A 222 11.45 6.50 -6.99
C ASN A 222 11.74 5.31 -6.08
N PHE A 223 10.95 5.17 -5.01
CA PHE A 223 11.08 4.02 -4.13
C PHE A 223 10.40 2.78 -4.70
N SER A 224 11.17 1.70 -4.77
CA SER A 224 10.71 0.32 -4.83
C SER A 224 11.61 -0.56 -3.96
N SER A 225 11.06 -1.62 -3.40
CA SER A 225 11.83 -2.54 -2.54
C SER A 225 13.04 -3.14 -3.26
N PRO A 226 12.94 -3.62 -4.51
CA PRO A 226 14.09 -4.15 -5.24
C PRO A 226 15.20 -3.10 -5.43
N GLY A 227 14.82 -1.89 -5.82
CA GLY A 227 15.80 -0.85 -6.19
C GLY A 227 16.51 -0.19 -5.02
N VAL A 228 15.88 -0.17 -3.82
CA VAL A 228 16.40 0.59 -2.67
C VAL A 228 16.82 -0.30 -1.50
N LEU A 229 16.22 -1.47 -1.36
CA LEU A 229 16.42 -2.34 -0.19
C LEU A 229 17.05 -3.69 -0.55
N ILE A 230 16.46 -4.43 -1.49
CA ILE A 230 16.92 -5.78 -1.82
C ILE A 230 18.27 -5.76 -2.55
N GLY A 231 18.49 -4.84 -3.47
CA GLY A 231 19.78 -4.67 -4.15
C GLY A 231 20.93 -4.53 -3.16
N PRO A 232 20.93 -3.52 -2.29
CA PRO A 232 21.97 -3.37 -1.24
C PRO A 232 22.03 -4.55 -0.26
N ALA A 233 20.93 -5.24 0.04
CA ALA A 233 20.94 -6.45 0.85
C ALA A 233 21.71 -7.60 0.15
N MET A 234 21.52 -7.76 -1.18
CA MET A 234 22.25 -8.74 -1.99
C MET A 234 23.75 -8.45 -2.03
N GLU A 235 24.13 -7.18 -2.13
CA GLU A 235 25.55 -6.74 -2.16
C GLU A 235 26.33 -7.12 -0.89
N THR A 236 25.64 -7.36 0.24
CA THR A 236 26.28 -7.87 1.47
C THR A 236 26.81 -9.31 1.35
N GLY A 237 26.37 -10.07 0.33
CA GLY A 237 26.63 -11.50 0.19
C GLY A 237 25.90 -12.39 1.24
N ARG A 238 24.99 -11.80 2.03
CA ARG A 238 24.29 -12.48 3.13
C ARG A 238 22.83 -12.80 2.84
N LEU A 239 22.29 -12.34 1.71
CA LEU A 239 20.92 -12.60 1.28
C LEU A 239 20.88 -13.70 0.22
N THR A 240 20.15 -14.78 0.52
CA THR A 240 19.70 -15.75 -0.48
C THR A 240 18.27 -15.38 -0.91
N LEU A 241 18.06 -15.06 -2.17
CA LEU A 241 16.76 -14.72 -2.73
C LEU A 241 16.19 -15.91 -3.50
N LEU A 242 15.00 -16.37 -3.12
CA LEU A 242 14.24 -17.44 -3.79
C LEU A 242 12.93 -16.86 -4.34
N THR A 243 12.87 -16.62 -5.65
CA THR A 243 11.64 -16.21 -6.36
C THR A 243 10.87 -17.42 -6.86
N GLY A 244 9.56 -17.27 -7.11
CA GLY A 244 8.68 -18.40 -7.45
C GLY A 244 8.46 -19.36 -6.27
N ALA A 245 8.75 -18.92 -5.05
CA ALA A 245 8.63 -19.68 -3.80
C ALA A 245 7.33 -19.34 -3.07
N MET A 246 6.27 -20.13 -3.31
CA MET A 246 4.96 -19.94 -2.67
C MET A 246 4.98 -20.56 -1.27
N ALA A 247 5.12 -19.73 -0.23
CA ALA A 247 5.08 -20.20 1.15
C ALA A 247 3.71 -20.80 1.48
N ARG A 248 3.70 -21.99 2.08
CA ARG A 248 2.51 -22.75 2.43
C ARG A 248 2.24 -22.75 3.93
N GLU A 249 3.26 -22.95 4.74
CA GLU A 249 3.15 -22.98 6.20
C GLU A 249 4.48 -22.65 6.89
N VAL A 250 4.39 -22.07 8.08
CA VAL A 250 5.49 -21.95 9.02
C VAL A 250 5.55 -23.25 9.84
N THR A 251 6.68 -23.94 9.80
CA THR A 251 6.88 -25.18 10.55
C THR A 251 7.32 -24.89 11.97
N VAL A 252 6.86 -25.73 12.92
CA VAL A 252 7.21 -25.61 14.34
C VAL A 252 7.83 -26.89 14.88
N GLY A 253 8.77 -26.75 15.80
CA GLY A 253 9.39 -27.87 16.52
C GLY A 253 8.64 -28.26 17.80
N GLY A 254 9.10 -29.34 18.45
CA GLY A 254 8.53 -29.82 19.72
C GLY A 254 8.55 -28.80 20.86
N THR A 255 9.44 -27.82 20.83
CA THR A 255 9.49 -26.70 21.79
C THR A 255 8.42 -25.64 21.55
N GLY A 256 7.72 -25.68 20.39
CA GLY A 256 6.75 -24.67 19.97
C GLY A 256 7.37 -23.44 19.30
N LEU A 257 8.67 -23.46 19.04
CA LEU A 257 9.36 -22.44 18.25
C LEU A 257 9.26 -22.75 16.75
N ALA A 258 9.23 -21.72 15.92
CA ALA A 258 9.33 -21.86 14.47
C ALA A 258 10.68 -22.47 14.10
N THR A 259 10.67 -23.39 13.12
CA THR A 259 11.87 -24.09 12.63
C THR A 259 12.20 -23.74 11.17
N GLY A 260 11.29 -23.08 10.49
CA GLY A 260 11.43 -22.66 9.09
C GLY A 260 10.09 -22.50 8.39
N VAL A 261 10.14 -22.57 7.05
CA VAL A 261 8.98 -22.37 6.18
C VAL A 261 8.95 -23.46 5.10
N ALA A 262 7.81 -24.15 4.98
CA ALA A 262 7.51 -25.01 3.85
C ALA A 262 6.91 -24.17 2.71
N TYR A 263 7.37 -24.40 1.49
CA TYR A 263 6.92 -23.66 0.31
C TYR A 263 6.84 -24.58 -0.91
N ILE A 264 6.08 -24.15 -1.90
CA ILE A 264 6.02 -24.80 -3.20
C ILE A 264 6.93 -24.01 -4.16
N ASP A 265 7.87 -24.68 -4.77
CA ASP A 265 8.63 -24.16 -5.91
C ASP A 265 7.71 -24.15 -7.13
N LYS A 266 7.28 -22.97 -7.56
CA LYS A 266 6.31 -22.80 -8.65
C LYS A 266 6.85 -23.25 -10.01
N THR A 267 8.17 -23.36 -10.17
CA THR A 267 8.78 -23.81 -11.41
C THR A 267 8.68 -25.32 -11.56
N THR A 268 8.89 -26.04 -10.47
CA THR A 268 8.93 -27.52 -10.46
C THR A 268 7.64 -28.15 -9.92
N GLY A 269 6.80 -27.38 -9.23
CA GLY A 269 5.62 -27.87 -8.50
C GLY A 269 5.97 -28.69 -7.25
N GLN A 270 7.23 -28.73 -6.83
CA GLN A 270 7.69 -29.55 -5.71
C GLN A 270 7.59 -28.82 -4.37
N ASP A 271 7.22 -29.58 -3.34
CA ASP A 271 7.35 -29.14 -1.96
C ASP A 271 8.84 -29.01 -1.58
N ARG A 272 9.15 -27.89 -0.95
CA ARG A 272 10.48 -27.52 -0.45
C ARG A 272 10.37 -27.01 0.97
N HIS A 273 11.49 -26.97 1.67
CA HIS A 273 11.56 -26.48 3.04
C HIS A 273 12.87 -25.70 3.26
N VAL A 274 12.75 -24.53 3.90
CA VAL A 274 13.87 -23.73 4.38
C VAL A 274 13.89 -23.77 5.90
N ARG A 275 15.05 -24.09 6.50
CA ARG A 275 15.26 -24.07 7.94
C ARG A 275 15.92 -22.78 8.39
N ALA A 276 15.33 -22.12 9.39
CA ALA A 276 15.87 -20.90 9.97
C ALA A 276 15.60 -20.83 11.48
N ARG A 277 16.43 -20.07 12.18
CA ARG A 277 16.26 -19.84 13.62
C ARG A 277 15.10 -18.88 13.90
N ILE A 278 14.90 -17.92 13.03
CA ILE A 278 13.88 -16.87 13.16
C ILE A 278 13.08 -16.84 11.86
N VAL A 279 11.76 -16.67 11.96
CA VAL A 279 10.85 -16.47 10.82
C VAL A 279 10.24 -15.09 10.90
N VAL A 280 10.29 -14.35 9.77
CA VAL A 280 9.70 -13.01 9.62
C VAL A 280 8.68 -13.06 8.48
N LEU A 281 7.42 -12.81 8.79
CA LEU A 281 6.35 -12.71 7.82
C LEU A 281 6.21 -11.27 7.31
N ALA A 282 6.16 -11.12 6.01
CA ALA A 282 6.04 -9.85 5.28
C ALA A 282 5.28 -10.05 3.95
N ALA A 283 4.38 -11.03 3.93
CA ALA A 283 3.67 -11.45 2.72
C ALA A 283 2.49 -10.53 2.33
N SER A 284 2.24 -9.50 3.04
CA SER A 284 1.11 -8.56 3.17
C SER A 284 0.16 -8.95 4.32
N ALA A 285 -0.62 -8.00 4.82
CA ALA A 285 -1.49 -8.22 5.99
C ALA A 285 -2.35 -9.48 5.87
N CYS A 286 -3.09 -9.62 4.77
CA CYS A 286 -3.98 -10.76 4.54
C CYS A 286 -3.22 -12.06 4.25
N GLU A 287 -2.15 -12.03 3.43
CA GLU A 287 -1.38 -13.25 3.15
C GLU A 287 -0.61 -13.76 4.39
N SER A 288 -0.10 -12.87 5.24
CA SER A 288 0.53 -13.28 6.51
C SER A 288 -0.49 -13.90 7.45
N ALA A 289 -1.71 -13.36 7.53
CA ALA A 289 -2.81 -14.00 8.26
C ALA A 289 -3.18 -15.37 7.66
N ARG A 290 -3.27 -15.48 6.31
CA ARG A 290 -3.51 -16.75 5.62
C ARG A 290 -2.45 -17.80 5.96
N LEU A 291 -1.19 -17.40 5.94
CA LEU A 291 -0.08 -18.30 6.25
C LEU A 291 -0.14 -18.80 7.70
N LEU A 292 -0.43 -17.92 8.65
CA LEU A 292 -0.61 -18.32 10.05
C LEU A 292 -1.79 -19.26 10.27
N LEU A 293 -2.94 -18.97 9.67
CA LEU A 293 -4.16 -19.81 9.77
C LEU A 293 -3.98 -21.18 9.12
N ASN A 294 -3.17 -21.29 8.05
CA ASN A 294 -2.83 -22.56 7.41
C ASN A 294 -1.70 -23.32 8.14
N SER A 295 -0.92 -22.67 9.02
CA SER A 295 0.18 -23.29 9.79
C SER A 295 -0.37 -24.00 11.02
N ARG A 296 -1.09 -25.10 10.81
CA ARG A 296 -1.73 -25.90 11.87
C ARG A 296 -0.84 -27.03 12.37
N SER A 297 -0.95 -27.35 13.64
CA SER A 297 -0.29 -28.50 14.27
C SER A 297 -1.09 -28.96 15.48
N SER A 298 -0.71 -30.09 16.10
CA SER A 298 -1.32 -30.54 17.36
C SER A 298 -1.21 -29.51 18.48
N ARG A 299 -0.18 -28.66 18.45
CA ARG A 299 0.03 -27.57 19.43
C ARG A 299 -0.75 -26.29 19.06
N PHE A 300 -1.00 -26.07 17.79
CA PHE A 300 -1.69 -24.89 17.24
C PHE A 300 -2.82 -25.33 16.30
N PRO A 301 -3.89 -25.96 16.83
CA PRO A 301 -4.95 -26.54 15.99
C PRO A 301 -5.75 -25.50 15.19
N ASP A 302 -5.85 -24.28 15.72
CA ASP A 302 -6.61 -23.17 15.10
C ASP A 302 -5.72 -22.19 14.31
N GLY A 303 -4.48 -22.62 14.00
CA GLY A 303 -3.49 -21.79 13.30
C GLY A 303 -2.38 -21.29 14.24
N LEU A 304 -1.22 -21.05 13.67
CA LEU A 304 -0.03 -20.60 14.39
C LEU A 304 -0.24 -19.17 14.93
N ALA A 305 0.22 -18.92 16.16
CA ALA A 305 0.11 -17.66 16.87
C ALA A 305 -1.36 -17.18 17.09
N ASN A 306 -2.33 -18.11 17.08
CA ASN A 306 -3.76 -17.80 17.14
C ASN A 306 -4.43 -18.20 18.48
N SER A 307 -3.69 -18.28 19.59
CA SER A 307 -4.29 -18.59 20.90
C SER A 307 -5.31 -17.54 21.36
N SER A 308 -5.24 -16.33 20.83
CA SER A 308 -6.19 -15.25 21.07
C SER A 308 -7.48 -15.36 20.22
N GLY A 309 -7.46 -16.14 19.13
CA GLY A 309 -8.55 -16.20 18.15
C GLY A 309 -8.67 -14.94 17.27
N VAL A 310 -7.64 -14.05 17.27
CA VAL A 310 -7.72 -12.78 16.54
C VAL A 310 -6.85 -12.72 15.27
N VAL A 311 -6.19 -13.81 14.89
CA VAL A 311 -5.55 -13.87 13.56
C VAL A 311 -6.64 -13.77 12.48
N GLY A 312 -6.46 -12.87 11.54
CA GLY A 312 -7.42 -12.53 10.50
C GLY A 312 -8.47 -11.48 10.91
N ARG A 313 -8.59 -11.14 12.20
CA ARG A 313 -9.60 -10.21 12.72
C ARG A 313 -9.14 -8.76 12.67
N TYR A 314 -10.11 -7.83 12.74
CA TYR A 314 -9.89 -6.39 12.77
C TYR A 314 -9.10 -5.90 11.54
N LEU A 315 -9.46 -6.41 10.37
CA LEU A 315 -8.97 -5.85 9.11
C LEU A 315 -9.53 -4.43 8.95
N THR A 316 -8.68 -3.53 8.51
CA THR A 316 -9.05 -2.17 8.17
C THR A 316 -8.46 -1.79 6.82
N ASP A 317 -9.13 -0.88 6.11
CA ASP A 317 -8.64 -0.22 4.90
C ASP A 317 -8.85 1.27 5.05
N THR A 318 -8.20 2.08 4.26
CA THR A 318 -8.54 3.49 4.12
C THR A 318 -9.92 3.58 3.46
N THR A 319 -10.82 4.42 3.97
CA THR A 319 -12.06 4.74 3.26
C THR A 319 -11.72 5.54 1.99
N GLY A 320 -12.52 5.40 0.96
CA GLY A 320 -12.28 6.11 -0.29
C GLY A 320 -13.53 6.44 -1.06
N THR A 321 -13.56 7.66 -1.60
CA THR A 321 -14.50 8.10 -2.61
C THR A 321 -13.82 9.13 -3.50
N ASP A 322 -14.20 9.19 -4.76
CA ASP A 322 -13.53 10.02 -5.76
C ASP A 322 -14.54 10.90 -6.50
N VAL A 323 -14.12 12.08 -6.96
CA VAL A 323 -14.91 12.96 -7.82
C VAL A 323 -14.01 13.47 -8.95
N GLY A 324 -14.45 13.28 -10.19
CA GLY A 324 -13.80 13.80 -11.38
C GLY A 324 -14.56 14.99 -11.96
N GLY A 325 -13.82 15.95 -12.51
CA GLY A 325 -14.41 17.10 -13.21
C GLY A 325 -13.57 17.56 -14.38
N VAL A 326 -14.22 18.24 -15.33
CA VAL A 326 -13.59 18.95 -16.43
C VAL A 326 -13.48 20.41 -16.09
N ILE A 327 -12.30 20.99 -16.27
CA ILE A 327 -12.02 22.39 -15.98
C ILE A 327 -11.92 23.17 -17.30
N PRO A 328 -12.90 24.01 -17.66
CA PRO A 328 -12.93 24.73 -18.94
C PRO A 328 -11.67 25.53 -19.23
N ARG A 329 -11.05 26.10 -18.20
CA ARG A 329 -9.78 26.88 -18.32
C ARG A 329 -8.60 26.03 -18.80
N LEU A 330 -8.67 24.70 -18.66
CA LEU A 330 -7.62 23.76 -19.08
C LEU A 330 -7.92 23.10 -20.44
N MET A 331 -9.07 23.42 -21.07
CA MET A 331 -9.41 22.88 -22.39
C MET A 331 -8.54 23.52 -23.48
N ASP A 332 -8.41 22.82 -24.60
CA ASP A 332 -7.73 23.29 -25.82
C ASP A 332 -6.25 23.68 -25.60
N GLN A 333 -5.65 23.19 -24.51
CA GLN A 333 -4.21 23.41 -24.26
C GLN A 333 -3.38 22.61 -25.25
N VAL A 334 -2.26 23.19 -25.66
CA VAL A 334 -1.26 22.44 -26.44
C VAL A 334 -0.67 21.35 -25.54
N PRO A 335 -0.70 20.08 -25.97
CA PRO A 335 -0.09 19.01 -25.20
C PRO A 335 1.39 19.29 -24.92
N HIS A 336 1.78 19.15 -23.65
CA HIS A 336 3.14 19.38 -23.19
C HIS A 336 3.50 18.36 -22.11
N ASN A 337 4.79 18.25 -21.78
CA ASN A 337 5.21 17.52 -20.60
C ASN A 337 4.92 18.39 -19.37
N ASP A 338 4.15 17.86 -18.43
CA ASP A 338 3.81 18.57 -17.19
C ASP A 338 5.00 18.75 -16.21
N ASP A 339 6.20 18.30 -16.61
CA ASP A 339 7.43 18.34 -15.77
C ASP A 339 7.19 17.83 -14.35
N GLY A 340 6.56 16.65 -14.26
CA GLY A 340 6.14 16.11 -12.99
C GLY A 340 6.44 14.64 -12.77
N VAL A 341 6.40 14.27 -11.49
CA VAL A 341 6.46 12.86 -11.09
C VAL A 341 5.15 12.15 -11.45
N GLY A 342 5.16 10.84 -11.57
CA GLY A 342 3.93 10.05 -11.80
C GLY A 342 3.05 9.90 -10.54
N SER A 343 3.00 10.94 -9.72
CA SER A 343 2.20 11.06 -8.51
C SER A 343 1.80 12.52 -8.32
N LEU A 344 1.21 12.88 -7.19
CA LEU A 344 0.77 14.24 -6.89
C LEU A 344 1.92 15.14 -6.42
N HIS A 345 1.86 16.44 -6.75
CA HIS A 345 2.78 17.44 -6.19
C HIS A 345 2.18 18.22 -5.05
N VAL A 346 0.85 18.26 -4.93
CA VAL A 346 0.12 18.87 -3.83
C VAL A 346 -0.96 17.92 -3.33
N TYR A 347 -1.34 18.06 -2.08
CA TYR A 347 -2.48 17.37 -1.48
C TYR A 347 -3.08 18.24 -0.36
N MET A 348 -4.27 17.88 0.08
CA MET A 348 -4.93 18.55 1.18
C MET A 348 -4.92 17.64 2.40
N PRO A 349 -4.02 17.86 3.37
CA PRO A 349 -4.06 17.13 4.63
C PRO A 349 -5.28 17.60 5.43
N TRP A 350 -6.18 16.70 5.75
CA TRP A 350 -7.39 17.01 6.49
C TRP A 350 -7.27 16.51 7.93
N TRP A 351 -6.82 17.41 8.83
CA TRP A 351 -6.72 17.16 10.27
C TRP A 351 -7.82 17.93 10.99
N LEU A 352 -9.04 17.71 10.71
CA LEU A 352 -10.15 18.45 11.28
C LEU A 352 -10.21 18.33 12.80
N ASP A 353 -10.59 19.42 13.43
CA ASP A 353 -11.29 19.37 14.71
C ASP A 353 -12.71 18.81 14.45
N ASN A 354 -12.82 17.50 14.40
CA ASN A 354 -14.04 16.80 14.00
C ASN A 354 -15.19 16.90 15.02
N ARG A 355 -14.99 17.60 16.14
CA ARG A 355 -16.05 17.85 17.14
C ARG A 355 -17.25 18.61 16.58
N LYS A 356 -17.10 19.22 15.40
CA LYS A 356 -18.17 19.95 14.70
C LYS A 356 -18.83 19.15 13.57
N LEU A 357 -18.33 17.96 13.27
CA LEU A 357 -18.85 17.10 12.20
C LEU A 357 -19.69 15.96 12.79
N ASP A 358 -20.52 15.33 11.96
CA ASP A 358 -21.37 14.22 12.33
C ASP A 358 -20.67 12.83 12.21
N PHE A 359 -19.34 12.85 12.04
CA PHE A 359 -18.48 11.65 12.04
C PHE A 359 -17.15 11.93 12.76
N PRO A 360 -16.53 10.94 13.43
CA PRO A 360 -15.21 11.08 14.06
C PRO A 360 -14.10 10.99 13.04
N ARG A 361 -12.89 11.44 13.44
CA ARG A 361 -11.65 11.34 12.66
C ARG A 361 -11.74 12.11 11.34
N GLY A 362 -10.80 11.89 10.41
CA GLY A 362 -10.72 12.70 9.22
C GLY A 362 -10.32 11.95 7.96
N TYR A 363 -10.02 12.73 6.95
CA TYR A 363 -9.50 12.22 5.68
C TYR A 363 -8.55 13.26 5.07
N HIS A 364 -7.63 12.82 4.24
CA HIS A 364 -6.91 13.72 3.34
C HIS A 364 -7.49 13.63 1.92
N ILE A 365 -7.11 14.58 1.05
CA ILE A 365 -7.54 14.59 -0.34
C ILE A 365 -6.30 14.56 -1.24
N GLU A 366 -6.24 13.56 -2.11
CA GLU A 366 -5.26 13.41 -3.17
C GLU A 366 -5.76 14.09 -4.45
N VAL A 367 -4.83 14.67 -5.23
CA VAL A 367 -5.14 15.42 -6.45
C VAL A 367 -4.52 14.71 -7.65
N TRP A 368 -5.35 14.44 -8.66
CA TRP A 368 -4.95 13.77 -9.90
C TRP A 368 -5.40 14.57 -11.11
N GLY A 369 -4.71 14.48 -12.23
CA GLY A 369 -5.09 15.19 -13.46
C GLY A 369 -3.93 15.42 -14.41
N GLY A 370 -4.10 16.40 -15.30
CA GLY A 370 -3.08 16.86 -16.22
C GLY A 370 -2.88 15.97 -17.45
N HIS A 371 -1.77 16.18 -18.14
CA HIS A 371 -1.41 15.45 -19.36
C HIS A 371 -0.79 14.09 -19.00
N GLN A 372 -1.63 13.07 -18.93
CA GLN A 372 -1.19 11.70 -18.67
C GLN A 372 -0.63 11.03 -19.93
N GLN A 373 0.31 10.10 -19.76
CA GLN A 373 0.82 9.32 -20.87
C GLN A 373 -0.27 8.46 -21.52
N PRO A 374 -0.42 8.48 -22.85
CA PRO A 374 -1.37 7.62 -23.55
C PRO A 374 -1.09 6.14 -23.28
N ALA A 375 -2.16 5.39 -22.98
CA ALA A 375 -2.15 3.95 -22.76
C ALA A 375 -3.44 3.35 -23.33
N TYR A 376 -3.60 2.02 -23.27
CA TYR A 376 -4.86 1.39 -23.59
C TYR A 376 -5.97 1.90 -22.66
N GLY A 377 -7.12 2.27 -23.23
CA GLY A 377 -8.21 2.90 -22.49
C GLY A 377 -8.00 4.38 -22.14
N PHE A 378 -6.89 4.99 -22.62
CA PHE A 378 -6.64 6.42 -22.46
C PHE A 378 -7.86 7.24 -22.89
N MET A 379 -8.30 8.14 -21.98
CA MET A 379 -9.54 8.92 -22.14
C MET A 379 -10.78 8.08 -22.48
N GLY A 380 -10.87 6.84 -21.99
CA GLY A 380 -12.03 5.97 -22.22
C GLY A 380 -13.36 6.56 -21.74
N ASP A 381 -13.32 7.44 -20.74
CA ASP A 381 -14.47 8.16 -20.20
C ASP A 381 -14.85 9.44 -20.96
N ILE A 382 -14.26 9.70 -22.13
CA ILE A 382 -14.51 10.93 -22.91
C ILE A 382 -16.01 11.15 -23.21
N HIS A 383 -16.79 10.07 -23.25
CA HIS A 383 -18.25 10.15 -23.45
C HIS A 383 -18.99 10.83 -22.29
N LYS A 384 -18.38 10.92 -21.11
CA LYS A 384 -18.91 11.65 -19.94
C LYS A 384 -18.64 13.15 -20.01
N TYR A 385 -17.74 13.60 -20.91
CA TYR A 385 -17.34 14.99 -20.99
C TYR A 385 -18.39 15.80 -21.77
N PRO A 386 -18.56 17.08 -21.43
CA PRO A 386 -19.49 17.95 -22.17
C PRO A 386 -19.16 17.94 -23.67
N SER A 387 -20.13 17.63 -24.51
CA SER A 387 -19.95 17.43 -25.96
C SER A 387 -18.86 16.40 -26.35
N GLY A 388 -18.40 15.59 -25.44
CA GLY A 388 -17.45 14.49 -25.71
C GLY A 388 -18.11 13.27 -26.31
N GLY A 389 -17.33 12.46 -27.01
CA GLY A 389 -17.79 11.20 -27.61
C GLY A 389 -18.01 11.29 -29.13
N GLY A 390 -18.93 10.44 -29.65
CA GLY A 390 -19.14 10.31 -31.08
C GLY A 390 -18.03 9.51 -31.78
N TYR A 391 -17.80 9.77 -33.08
CA TYR A 391 -16.81 9.04 -33.87
C TYR A 391 -16.13 9.97 -34.91
N GLY A 392 -15.09 9.45 -35.57
CA GLY A 392 -14.42 10.12 -36.67
C GLY A 392 -13.74 11.43 -36.26
N LEU A 393 -14.00 12.50 -37.01
CA LEU A 393 -13.35 13.80 -36.80
C LEU A 393 -13.77 14.45 -35.47
N GLN A 394 -15.04 14.30 -35.08
CA GLN A 394 -15.52 14.85 -33.80
C GLN A 394 -14.78 14.23 -32.63
N LEU A 395 -14.68 12.91 -32.57
CA LEU A 395 -13.92 12.22 -31.49
C LEU A 395 -12.46 12.71 -31.42
N LYS A 396 -11.80 12.88 -32.57
CA LYS A 396 -10.43 13.41 -32.64
C LYS A 396 -10.32 14.84 -32.10
N ARG A 397 -11.33 15.69 -32.34
CA ARG A 397 -11.39 17.06 -31.81
C ARG A 397 -11.60 17.03 -30.30
N ASP A 398 -12.50 16.19 -29.81
CA ASP A 398 -12.79 16.07 -28.37
C ASP A 398 -11.58 15.55 -27.60
N TYR A 399 -10.86 14.56 -28.11
CA TYR A 399 -9.60 14.11 -27.51
C TYR A 399 -8.58 15.24 -27.39
N ARG A 400 -8.43 16.08 -28.40
CA ARG A 400 -7.51 17.23 -28.34
C ARG A 400 -7.98 18.29 -27.35
N ARG A 401 -9.27 18.57 -27.34
CA ARG A 401 -9.89 19.59 -26.50
C ARG A 401 -9.79 19.26 -25.03
N TYR A 402 -10.08 18.03 -24.67
CA TYR A 402 -10.17 17.61 -23.28
C TYR A 402 -8.89 17.00 -22.71
N TYR A 403 -7.88 16.74 -23.53
CA TYR A 403 -6.62 16.19 -23.04
C TYR A 403 -5.94 17.15 -22.07
N GLY A 404 -5.72 16.72 -20.84
CA GLY A 404 -5.18 17.53 -19.74
C GLY A 404 -6.20 18.41 -19.02
N ALA A 405 -7.47 18.46 -19.45
CA ALA A 405 -8.50 19.31 -18.86
C ALA A 405 -9.24 18.69 -17.66
N SER A 406 -9.01 17.42 -17.35
CA SER A 406 -9.64 16.75 -16.23
C SER A 406 -8.84 16.91 -14.94
N VAL A 407 -9.58 17.08 -13.83
CA VAL A 407 -9.04 17.03 -12.46
C VAL A 407 -9.85 16.02 -11.66
N GLY A 408 -9.17 15.11 -11.02
CA GLY A 408 -9.71 14.13 -10.07
C GLY A 408 -9.29 14.48 -8.65
N LEU A 409 -10.22 14.39 -7.73
CA LEU A 409 -10.00 14.53 -6.30
C LEU A 409 -10.41 13.24 -5.62
N ALA A 410 -9.51 12.67 -4.83
CA ALA A 410 -9.69 11.38 -4.19
C ALA A 410 -9.56 11.54 -2.66
N MET A 411 -10.64 11.23 -1.94
CA MET A 411 -10.64 11.17 -0.49
C MET A 411 -10.00 9.87 -0.03
N ARG A 412 -9.16 9.96 0.99
CA ARG A 412 -8.60 8.83 1.75
C ARG A 412 -8.83 9.09 3.22
N GLY A 413 -9.72 8.33 3.81
CA GLY A 413 -10.18 8.56 5.16
C GLY A 413 -9.89 7.40 6.10
N GLU A 414 -10.17 7.63 7.36
CA GLU A 414 -9.87 6.73 8.44
C GLU A 414 -11.04 5.79 8.72
N MET A 415 -10.78 4.49 8.79
CA MET A 415 -11.73 3.47 9.21
C MET A 415 -11.58 3.17 10.70
N ILE A 416 -12.69 3.02 11.40
CA ILE A 416 -12.69 2.55 12.78
C ILE A 416 -12.63 1.02 12.79
N PRO A 417 -11.60 0.40 13.42
CA PRO A 417 -11.50 -1.06 13.49
C PRO A 417 -12.74 -1.68 14.14
N ASN A 418 -13.29 -2.71 13.51
CA ASN A 418 -14.44 -3.46 14.01
C ASN A 418 -14.22 -4.97 13.88
N ALA A 419 -14.95 -5.77 14.65
CA ALA A 419 -14.82 -7.22 14.68
C ALA A 419 -15.47 -7.92 13.46
N ASP A 420 -16.34 -7.22 12.74
CA ASP A 420 -17.10 -7.75 11.59
C ASP A 420 -16.30 -7.67 10.29
N SER A 421 -15.16 -6.94 10.30
CA SER A 421 -14.23 -6.87 9.17
C SER A 421 -13.04 -7.79 9.44
N TYR A 422 -13.01 -8.95 8.76
CA TYR A 422 -12.00 -9.99 8.98
C TYR A 422 -11.82 -10.90 7.77
N CYS A 423 -10.78 -11.74 7.81
CA CYS A 423 -10.61 -12.87 6.92
C CYS A 423 -10.43 -14.17 7.70
N GLU A 424 -10.85 -15.26 7.11
CA GLU A 424 -10.69 -16.63 7.61
C GLU A 424 -10.31 -17.57 6.46
N ILE A 425 -9.95 -18.80 6.77
CA ILE A 425 -9.74 -19.81 5.73
C ILE A 425 -11.11 -20.27 5.18
N ASP A 426 -11.26 -20.21 3.85
CA ASP A 426 -12.42 -20.77 3.18
C ASP A 426 -12.43 -22.29 3.37
N PRO A 427 -13.56 -22.90 3.80
CA PRO A 427 -13.61 -24.33 4.15
C PRO A 427 -13.52 -25.26 2.93
N THR A 428 -13.74 -24.76 1.72
CA THR A 428 -13.93 -25.60 0.51
C THR A 428 -12.98 -25.24 -0.63
N THR A 429 -12.48 -24.00 -0.67
CA THR A 429 -11.74 -23.47 -1.81
C THR A 429 -10.23 -23.52 -1.55
N VAL A 430 -9.49 -24.02 -2.53
CA VAL A 430 -8.03 -24.02 -2.55
C VAL A 430 -7.51 -23.33 -3.81
N ASP A 431 -6.28 -22.83 -3.75
CA ASP A 431 -5.60 -22.31 -4.93
C ASP A 431 -5.03 -23.45 -5.81
N ARG A 432 -4.44 -23.11 -6.96
CA ARG A 432 -3.82 -24.09 -7.88
C ARG A 432 -2.71 -24.94 -7.26
N TRP A 433 -2.20 -24.52 -6.11
CA TRP A 433 -1.15 -25.19 -5.36
C TRP A 433 -1.71 -26.10 -4.26
N GLY A 434 -3.05 -26.17 -4.14
CA GLY A 434 -3.73 -26.92 -3.09
C GLY A 434 -3.71 -26.23 -1.71
N ILE A 435 -3.34 -24.93 -1.65
CA ILE A 435 -3.31 -24.18 -0.39
C ILE A 435 -4.70 -23.55 -0.15
N PRO A 436 -5.33 -23.75 1.02
CA PRO A 436 -6.62 -23.13 1.35
C PRO A 436 -6.56 -21.60 1.23
N VAL A 437 -7.61 -21.01 0.64
CA VAL A 437 -7.67 -19.57 0.36
C VAL A 437 -8.38 -18.81 1.46
N LEU A 438 -8.32 -17.47 1.40
CA LEU A 438 -9.06 -16.60 2.30
C LEU A 438 -10.49 -16.37 1.83
N ARG A 439 -11.39 -16.30 2.81
CA ARG A 439 -12.74 -15.77 2.73
C ARG A 439 -12.80 -14.46 3.50
N PHE A 440 -13.31 -13.40 2.86
CA PHE A 440 -13.38 -12.07 3.45
C PHE A 440 -14.79 -11.75 3.91
N HIS A 441 -14.87 -11.07 5.06
CA HIS A 441 -16.04 -10.43 5.63
C HIS A 441 -15.72 -8.96 5.80
N TRP A 442 -16.65 -8.07 5.40
CA TRP A 442 -16.36 -6.64 5.44
C TRP A 442 -17.60 -5.81 5.75
N LYS A 443 -17.43 -4.89 6.68
CA LYS A 443 -18.50 -3.99 7.07
C LYS A 443 -17.99 -2.58 7.30
N TRP A 444 -18.58 -1.64 6.59
CA TRP A 444 -18.45 -0.22 6.92
C TRP A 444 -19.45 0.14 8.01
N SER A 445 -19.08 1.04 8.92
CA SER A 445 -20.00 1.61 9.89
C SER A 445 -20.66 2.89 9.35
N ASP A 446 -21.66 3.38 10.06
CA ASP A 446 -22.30 4.66 9.72
C ASP A 446 -21.31 5.84 9.73
N HIS A 447 -20.20 5.71 10.45
CA HIS A 447 -19.16 6.75 10.50
C HIS A 447 -18.47 6.92 9.15
N GLU A 448 -18.05 5.83 8.52
CA GLU A 448 -17.39 5.83 7.22
C GLU A 448 -18.36 6.28 6.11
N ILE A 449 -19.64 5.90 6.19
CA ILE A 449 -20.68 6.31 5.25
C ILE A 449 -20.91 7.84 5.34
N ARG A 450 -21.04 8.41 6.56
CA ARG A 450 -21.15 9.86 6.75
C ARG A 450 -19.91 10.60 6.30
N GLN A 451 -18.74 10.07 6.55
CA GLN A 451 -17.46 10.60 6.07
C GLN A 451 -17.42 10.68 4.53
N SER A 452 -17.88 9.62 3.83
CA SER A 452 -17.97 9.61 2.37
C SER A 452 -18.95 10.66 1.84
N ARG A 453 -20.13 10.81 2.45
CA ARG A 453 -21.12 11.83 2.10
C ARG A 453 -20.55 13.24 2.22
N HIS A 454 -19.86 13.54 3.32
CA HIS A 454 -19.21 14.83 3.54
C HIS A 454 -18.10 15.07 2.50
N ALA A 455 -17.27 14.06 2.23
CA ALA A 455 -16.21 14.14 1.24
C ALA A 455 -16.76 14.40 -0.16
N GLN A 456 -17.80 13.68 -0.61
CA GLN A 456 -18.46 13.94 -1.90
C GLN A 456 -18.88 15.41 -2.06
N THR A 457 -19.47 15.99 -1.02
CA THR A 457 -19.85 17.41 -1.04
C THR A 457 -18.62 18.31 -1.14
N THR A 458 -17.59 18.06 -0.34
CA THR A 458 -16.35 18.87 -0.33
C THR A 458 -15.62 18.82 -1.67
N LEU A 459 -15.43 17.61 -2.23
CA LEU A 459 -14.73 17.42 -3.50
C LEU A 459 -15.45 18.11 -4.65
N ARG A 460 -16.79 18.01 -4.72
CA ARG A 460 -17.62 18.68 -5.72
C ARG A 460 -17.56 20.20 -5.58
N THR A 461 -17.59 20.72 -4.35
CA THR A 461 -17.43 22.14 -4.08
C THR A 461 -16.10 22.66 -4.62
N ILE A 462 -14.99 21.95 -4.38
CA ILE A 462 -13.68 22.36 -4.90
C ILE A 462 -13.70 22.41 -6.43
N ILE A 463 -14.23 21.38 -7.11
CA ILE A 463 -14.33 21.37 -8.58
C ILE A 463 -15.21 22.52 -9.10
N ALA A 464 -16.35 22.77 -8.47
CA ALA A 464 -17.26 23.85 -8.87
C ALA A 464 -16.58 25.24 -8.69
N GLU A 465 -15.89 25.46 -7.56
CA GLU A 465 -15.16 26.70 -7.29
C GLU A 465 -13.92 26.90 -8.19
N MET A 466 -13.42 25.83 -8.81
CA MET A 466 -12.45 25.93 -9.91
C MET A 466 -13.10 26.40 -11.23
N GLY A 467 -14.42 26.58 -11.27
CA GLY A 467 -15.19 26.80 -12.51
C GLY A 467 -15.36 25.51 -13.33
N GLY A 468 -15.18 24.35 -12.70
CA GLY A 468 -15.26 23.04 -13.34
C GLY A 468 -16.68 22.48 -13.38
N GLN A 469 -16.87 21.49 -14.24
CA GLN A 469 -18.07 20.67 -14.32
C GLN A 469 -17.77 19.26 -13.83
N VAL A 470 -18.51 18.80 -12.82
CA VAL A 470 -18.42 17.43 -12.32
C VAL A 470 -19.00 16.46 -13.35
N LEU A 471 -18.31 15.35 -13.57
CA LEU A 471 -18.65 14.39 -14.65
C LEU A 471 -19.75 13.41 -14.23
N ASP A 472 -19.77 13.00 -12.98
CA ASP A 472 -20.70 11.99 -12.48
C ASP A 472 -21.78 12.60 -11.55
N PRO A 473 -23.00 12.03 -11.50
CA PRO A 473 -24.04 12.50 -10.59
C PRO A 473 -23.61 12.31 -9.12
N MET A 474 -24.27 13.03 -8.21
CA MET A 474 -24.05 12.84 -6.76
C MET A 474 -24.51 11.43 -6.38
N PRO A 475 -23.64 10.59 -5.82
CA PRO A 475 -24.05 9.28 -5.31
C PRO A 475 -24.97 9.46 -4.07
N ASP A 476 -25.88 8.54 -3.88
CA ASP A 476 -26.87 8.55 -2.79
C ASP A 476 -26.63 7.45 -1.75
N ALA A 477 -27.57 7.29 -0.82
CA ALA A 477 -27.50 6.31 0.25
C ALA A 477 -27.52 4.85 -0.26
N SER A 478 -28.06 4.58 -1.46
CA SER A 478 -28.08 3.22 -2.02
C SER A 478 -26.69 2.73 -2.44
N THR A 479 -25.77 3.66 -2.61
CA THR A 479 -24.37 3.43 -2.97
C THR A 479 -23.40 3.84 -1.86
N ASP A 480 -23.86 3.96 -0.61
CA ASP A 480 -23.10 4.45 0.53
C ASP A 480 -22.38 5.80 0.22
N PHE A 481 -23.04 6.67 -0.53
CA PHE A 481 -22.48 7.94 -1.02
C PHE A 481 -21.15 7.77 -1.78
N GLY A 482 -21.03 6.70 -2.56
CA GLY A 482 -19.84 6.40 -3.37
C GLY A 482 -18.67 5.84 -2.58
N LEU A 483 -18.88 5.40 -1.34
CA LEU A 483 -17.88 4.70 -0.54
C LEU A 483 -17.49 3.40 -1.24
N GLN A 484 -16.22 3.24 -1.52
CA GLN A 484 -15.72 2.08 -2.26
C GLN A 484 -15.77 0.81 -1.39
N ALA A 485 -15.77 -0.37 -2.02
CA ALA A 485 -15.69 -1.64 -1.33
C ALA A 485 -14.41 -1.74 -0.48
N GLY A 486 -14.44 -2.52 0.58
CA GLY A 486 -13.24 -2.82 1.37
C GLY A 486 -12.12 -3.39 0.50
N GLY A 487 -10.88 -3.09 0.83
CA GLY A 487 -9.70 -3.48 0.06
C GLY A 487 -9.50 -2.70 -1.25
N ARG A 488 -10.49 -1.92 -1.70
CA ARG A 488 -10.43 -1.22 -2.99
C ARG A 488 -9.41 -0.09 -3.02
N ILE A 489 -9.10 0.52 -1.88
CA ILE A 489 -8.05 1.54 -1.78
C ILE A 489 -6.65 0.93 -1.70
N ILE A 490 -6.57 -0.40 -1.52
CA ILE A 490 -5.31 -1.17 -1.49
C ILE A 490 -4.43 -0.79 -0.28
N HIS A 491 -5.06 -0.35 0.81
CA HIS A 491 -4.41 0.01 2.06
C HIS A 491 -4.78 -0.94 3.20
N GLU A 492 -5.22 -2.16 2.88
CA GLU A 492 -5.63 -3.17 3.86
C GLU A 492 -4.49 -3.48 4.84
N VAL A 493 -4.80 -3.35 6.13
CA VAL A 493 -3.91 -3.60 7.27
C VAL A 493 -4.66 -4.29 8.40
N GLY A 494 -3.96 -4.73 9.45
CA GLY A 494 -4.54 -5.53 10.54
C GLY A 494 -4.45 -7.03 10.28
N GLY A 495 -5.31 -7.81 10.93
CA GLY A 495 -5.31 -9.28 10.83
C GLY A 495 -4.26 -9.99 11.67
N THR A 496 -3.21 -9.31 12.11
CA THR A 496 -2.24 -9.81 13.12
C THR A 496 -1.88 -8.70 14.11
N ARG A 497 -2.88 -7.94 14.53
CA ARG A 497 -2.72 -6.72 15.32
C ARG A 497 -1.79 -6.88 16.53
N MET A 498 -0.98 -5.83 16.79
CA MET A 498 -0.16 -5.77 18.01
C MET A 498 -0.98 -5.30 19.21
N GLY A 499 -0.51 -5.65 20.42
CA GLY A 499 -1.10 -5.21 21.67
C GLY A 499 -0.28 -5.68 22.88
N ASN A 500 -0.65 -5.18 24.06
CA ASN A 500 -0.01 -5.57 25.33
C ASN A 500 -0.64 -6.82 25.94
N ASP A 501 -1.89 -7.15 25.61
CA ASP A 501 -2.58 -8.33 26.14
C ASP A 501 -2.66 -9.42 25.06
N ARG A 502 -2.00 -10.56 25.33
CA ARG A 502 -2.00 -11.73 24.45
C ARG A 502 -3.40 -12.33 24.18
N ARG A 503 -4.41 -11.98 24.96
CA ARG A 503 -5.79 -12.47 24.78
C ARG A 503 -6.55 -11.67 23.71
N SER A 504 -6.08 -10.47 23.35
CA SER A 504 -6.71 -9.58 22.40
C SER A 504 -5.79 -9.11 21.27
N SER A 505 -4.59 -9.69 21.20
CA SER A 505 -3.60 -9.37 20.16
C SER A 505 -2.78 -10.59 19.78
N VAL A 506 -2.26 -10.59 18.56
CA VAL A 506 -1.37 -11.64 18.03
C VAL A 506 0.09 -11.34 18.36
N LEU A 507 0.45 -10.05 18.27
CA LEU A 507 1.83 -9.57 18.39
C LEU A 507 1.99 -8.62 19.56
N ASN A 508 3.19 -8.62 20.15
CA ASN A 508 3.59 -7.63 21.13
C ASN A 508 4.06 -6.32 20.45
N ARG A 509 4.47 -5.33 21.25
CA ARG A 509 4.96 -4.02 20.78
C ARG A 509 6.19 -4.07 19.86
N TYR A 510 6.87 -5.19 19.72
CA TYR A 510 8.01 -5.42 18.82
C TYR A 510 7.64 -6.22 17.57
N CYS A 511 6.36 -6.33 17.24
CA CYS A 511 5.84 -7.17 16.16
C CYS A 511 6.20 -8.66 16.30
N GLN A 512 6.54 -9.12 17.50
CA GLN A 512 6.86 -10.50 17.84
C GLN A 512 5.58 -11.23 18.28
N ALA A 513 5.38 -12.45 17.81
CA ALA A 513 4.23 -13.26 18.21
C ALA A 513 4.26 -13.58 19.72
N HIS A 514 3.10 -13.43 20.38
CA HIS A 514 2.98 -13.77 21.79
C HIS A 514 3.24 -15.26 22.05
N ASP A 515 2.77 -16.12 21.16
CA ASP A 515 2.82 -17.58 21.31
C ASP A 515 4.12 -18.20 20.83
N VAL A 516 4.80 -17.58 19.85
CA VAL A 516 5.98 -18.13 19.17
C VAL A 516 7.09 -17.08 19.15
N LYS A 517 8.05 -17.20 20.08
CA LYS A 517 9.02 -16.15 20.38
C LYS A 517 10.02 -15.82 19.27
N ASN A 518 10.22 -16.70 18.32
CA ASN A 518 11.07 -16.48 17.16
C ASN A 518 10.30 -16.25 15.86
N LEU A 519 9.02 -15.84 15.97
CA LEU A 519 8.15 -15.46 14.86
C LEU A 519 7.78 -13.99 14.94
N PHE A 520 7.94 -13.26 13.82
CA PHE A 520 7.66 -11.84 13.70
C PHE A 520 6.80 -11.56 12.46
N VAL A 521 6.01 -10.47 12.47
CA VAL A 521 5.26 -9.99 11.31
C VAL A 521 5.62 -8.52 11.10
N VAL A 522 6.03 -8.13 9.87
CA VAL A 522 6.56 -6.78 9.59
C VAL A 522 5.92 -6.10 8.36
N ASP A 523 4.81 -6.62 7.88
CA ASP A 523 3.96 -5.97 6.86
C ASP A 523 2.87 -5.08 7.49
N GLY A 524 1.72 -4.92 6.84
CA GLY A 524 0.57 -4.21 7.39
C GLY A 524 -0.19 -4.97 8.49
N GLY A 525 0.15 -6.24 8.74
CA GLY A 525 -0.53 -7.09 9.72
C GLY A 525 -0.52 -6.58 11.17
N PRO A 526 0.59 -6.05 11.69
CA PRO A 526 0.71 -5.53 13.06
C PRO A 526 -0.18 -4.33 13.40
N PHE A 527 -0.79 -3.68 12.40
CA PHE A 527 -1.56 -2.45 12.60
C PHE A 527 -2.76 -2.68 13.53
N VAL A 528 -2.98 -1.72 14.43
CA VAL A 528 -4.11 -1.71 15.37
C VAL A 528 -5.31 -1.00 14.74
N GLY A 529 -5.05 -0.05 13.87
CA GLY A 529 -6.03 0.66 13.06
C GLY A 529 -5.34 1.35 11.89
N GLN A 530 -6.12 1.67 10.86
CA GLN A 530 -5.69 2.42 9.68
C GLN A 530 -6.04 3.90 9.88
N ALA A 531 -5.03 4.76 9.79
CA ALA A 531 -5.22 6.21 9.73
C ALA A 531 -5.67 6.67 8.33
N ASP A 532 -5.96 7.95 8.18
CA ASP A 532 -6.17 8.59 6.88
C ASP A 532 -4.88 8.65 6.01
N LYS A 533 -3.77 8.09 6.47
CA LYS A 533 -2.45 8.10 5.80
C LYS A 533 -2.18 6.77 5.10
N ASN A 534 -1.54 6.86 3.92
CA ASN A 534 -1.08 5.68 3.18
C ASN A 534 -0.10 4.85 4.05
N PRO A 535 -0.30 3.53 4.23
CA PRO A 535 0.36 2.77 5.31
C PRO A 535 1.83 2.43 5.06
N THR A 536 2.33 2.55 3.81
CA THR A 536 3.64 2.01 3.41
C THR A 536 4.80 2.59 4.23
N TRP A 537 4.74 3.90 4.57
CA TRP A 537 5.82 4.54 5.34
C TRP A 537 5.88 4.01 6.78
N THR A 538 4.71 3.76 7.38
CA THR A 538 4.60 3.14 8.71
C THR A 538 5.05 1.68 8.69
N ILE A 539 4.73 0.92 7.62
CA ILE A 539 5.24 -0.45 7.43
C ILE A 539 6.77 -0.46 7.41
N LEU A 540 7.39 0.44 6.63
CA LEU A 540 8.86 0.53 6.55
C LEU A 540 9.50 0.85 7.91
N ALA A 541 8.93 1.81 8.64
CA ALA A 541 9.43 2.21 9.95
C ALA A 541 9.28 1.10 11.01
N LEU A 542 8.14 0.42 11.04
CA LEU A 542 7.91 -0.74 11.92
C LEU A 542 8.84 -1.91 11.58
N ALA A 543 9.01 -2.20 10.28
CA ALA A 543 9.92 -3.25 9.82
C ALA A 543 11.37 -2.97 10.22
N TRP A 544 11.82 -1.72 10.10
CA TRP A 544 13.16 -1.33 10.57
C TRP A 544 13.30 -1.53 12.09
N ARG A 545 12.36 -0.98 12.86
CA ARG A 545 12.34 -1.09 14.31
C ARG A 545 12.37 -2.55 14.78
N THR A 546 11.56 -3.39 14.18
CA THR A 546 11.50 -4.82 14.49
C THR A 546 12.80 -5.52 14.10
N SER A 547 13.40 -5.17 12.95
CA SER A 547 14.67 -5.77 12.50
C SER A 547 15.84 -5.38 13.40
N ASP A 548 15.90 -4.14 13.90
CA ASP A 548 16.88 -3.73 14.91
C ASP A 548 16.72 -4.54 16.21
N TYR A 549 15.48 -4.77 16.65
CA TYR A 549 15.18 -5.62 17.81
C TYR A 549 15.64 -7.07 17.56
N ILE A 550 15.34 -7.67 16.41
CA ILE A 550 15.79 -9.01 16.04
C ILE A 550 17.33 -9.09 16.06
N ALA A 551 18.00 -8.09 15.48
CA ALA A 551 19.46 -8.05 15.42
C ALA A 551 20.09 -7.94 16.82
N GLN A 552 19.45 -7.22 17.74
CA GLN A 552 19.85 -7.15 19.15
C GLN A 552 19.67 -8.51 19.84
N GLN A 553 18.48 -9.12 19.74
CA GLN A 553 18.17 -10.41 20.35
C GLN A 553 19.11 -11.53 19.87
N ARG A 554 19.48 -11.51 18.58
CA ARG A 554 20.49 -12.46 18.04
C ARG A 554 21.86 -12.30 18.71
N ARG A 555 22.31 -11.07 18.93
CA ARG A 555 23.61 -10.81 19.63
C ARG A 555 23.59 -11.28 21.08
N GLU A 556 22.46 -11.13 21.74
CA GLU A 556 22.23 -11.51 23.13
C GLU A 556 21.91 -13.02 23.29
N HIS A 557 21.86 -13.78 22.19
CA HIS A 557 21.43 -15.18 22.15
C HIS A 557 20.06 -15.44 22.81
N ALA A 558 19.18 -14.44 22.78
CA ALA A 558 17.88 -14.50 23.42
C ALA A 558 16.78 -15.08 22.50
N VAL A 559 17.07 -15.24 21.20
CA VAL A 559 16.16 -15.84 20.20
C VAL A 559 16.93 -16.76 19.26
#